data_01d42528baea764d38edcf928e4fe834
#
_entry.id   01d42528baea764d38edcf928e4fe834
#
_cell.length_a   1.000
_cell.length_b   1.000
_cell.length_c   1.000
_cell.angle_alpha   90.00
_cell.angle_beta   90.00
_cell.angle_gamma   90.00
#
_symmetry.space_group_name_H-M   'P 1'
#
loop_
_entity.id
_entity.type
_entity.pdbx_description
1 polymer ?
#
loop_
_entity_poly.entity_id
_entity_poly.type
_entity_poly.pdbx_seq_one_letter_code
_entity_poly.pdbx_strand_id
1 'polypeptide(L)'
;MAGLKRGKTTVGLDIGSSAIKVAQIGHTSEGYALEKFDLEPMPPGAIVSGEFRDRSLVESALKDVIKRNGLKRANVVVSLSGFAVLHDTLTMQVMTEEEARNEVYSEVEKISPFSISEVTLDYKIMEVSEEEDIMRVLLVAAKNEVLEDRLELLNSLGVQPSIVDVDIFALYNAFEANYDMADYQGAALMNLGANTTSVTFVYDGQFNSARDLSISVGNFSERLQKELNLPAEAANDLLQGRPPEDLKTEQAAEVIAAVGAELSDSVEMAVSYFRSTVDLDQLDVIMLCGGGALIPGLTDLLETKNNVPAEIANPLRTIAFETKLFPDGDPERIAPLLTVAIGLALRKVG
;
A
#
# COMPACT_ATOMS: atom_id res chain seq x y z
N MET A 1 16.02 29.20 -15.29
CA MET A 1 15.18 28.02 -15.01
C MET A 1 14.78 27.43 -16.35
N ALA A 2 15.45 26.36 -16.80
CA ALA A 2 15.08 25.66 -18.02
C ALA A 2 13.76 24.92 -17.74
N GLY A 3 12.72 25.24 -18.52
CA GLY A 3 11.43 24.57 -18.38
C GLY A 3 11.60 23.09 -18.72
N LEU A 4 11.41 22.23 -17.73
CA LEU A 4 11.28 20.78 -17.90
C LEU A 4 10.26 20.54 -19.03
N LYS A 5 10.64 19.86 -20.09
CA LYS A 5 9.68 19.40 -21.11
C LYS A 5 8.64 18.57 -20.38
N ARG A 6 7.38 19.06 -20.34
CA ARG A 6 6.25 18.33 -19.75
C ARG A 6 6.15 16.96 -20.40
N GLY A 7 6.51 15.92 -19.65
CA GLY A 7 6.24 14.54 -20.00
C GLY A 7 4.76 14.21 -19.76
N LYS A 8 4.38 12.96 -19.97
CA LYS A 8 3.06 12.46 -19.58
C LYS A 8 2.94 12.53 -18.06
N THR A 9 1.81 13.00 -17.57
CA THR A 9 1.51 13.06 -16.14
C THR A 9 0.52 11.95 -15.78
N THR A 10 0.80 11.22 -14.72
CA THR A 10 -0.08 10.20 -14.16
C THR A 10 -0.50 10.60 -12.75
N VAL A 11 -1.74 10.31 -12.39
CA VAL A 11 -2.30 10.58 -11.08
C VAL A 11 -2.63 9.27 -10.39
N GLY A 12 -2.02 9.01 -9.27
CA GLY A 12 -2.40 7.94 -8.35
C GLY A 12 -3.50 8.44 -7.41
N LEU A 13 -4.58 7.71 -7.36
CA LEU A 13 -5.73 7.96 -6.46
C LEU A 13 -5.89 6.76 -5.53
N ASP A 14 -5.39 6.88 -4.32
CA ASP A 14 -5.58 5.91 -3.23
C ASP A 14 -6.83 6.28 -2.43
N ILE A 15 -7.84 5.39 -2.48
CA ILE A 15 -9.11 5.55 -1.75
C ILE A 15 -9.05 4.65 -0.52
N GLY A 16 -8.41 5.15 0.53
CA GLY A 16 -8.20 4.40 1.78
C GLY A 16 -9.28 4.62 2.83
N SER A 17 -9.28 3.79 3.87
CA SER A 17 -10.29 3.80 4.95
C SER A 17 -10.21 5.04 5.87
N SER A 18 -9.03 5.67 5.97
CA SER A 18 -8.85 6.88 6.81
C SER A 18 -8.70 8.16 6.01
N ALA A 19 -8.25 8.07 4.76
CA ALA A 19 -8.07 9.22 3.88
C ALA A 19 -8.05 8.81 2.41
N ILE A 20 -8.49 9.74 1.55
CA ILE A 20 -8.21 9.71 0.12
C ILE A 20 -6.88 10.42 -0.09
N LYS A 21 -5.98 9.82 -0.84
CA LYS A 21 -4.68 10.39 -1.16
C LYS A 21 -4.53 10.50 -2.66
N VAL A 22 -3.99 11.62 -3.10
CA VAL A 22 -3.72 11.90 -4.51
C VAL A 22 -2.25 12.25 -4.64
N ALA A 23 -1.56 11.63 -5.59
CA ALA A 23 -0.23 12.03 -6.01
C ALA A 23 -0.22 12.22 -7.53
N GLN A 24 0.28 13.34 -8.00
CA GLN A 24 0.45 13.61 -9.41
C GLN A 24 1.94 13.60 -9.73
N ILE A 25 2.37 12.65 -10.53
CA ILE A 25 3.77 12.45 -10.94
C ILE A 25 3.94 12.81 -12.40
N GLY A 26 4.86 13.74 -12.67
CA GLY A 26 5.37 14.03 -14.00
C GLY A 26 6.49 13.06 -14.36
N HIS A 27 6.36 12.42 -15.53
CA HIS A 27 7.39 11.53 -16.09
C HIS A 27 8.25 12.35 -17.06
N THR A 28 9.50 12.58 -16.73
CA THR A 28 10.44 13.39 -17.54
C THR A 28 11.61 12.55 -18.03
N SER A 29 12.43 13.11 -18.91
CA SER A 29 13.69 12.47 -19.35
C SER A 29 14.75 12.40 -18.24
N GLU A 30 14.60 13.19 -17.18
CA GLU A 30 15.53 13.27 -16.04
C GLU A 30 15.06 12.46 -14.82
N GLY A 31 13.88 11.81 -14.93
CA GLY A 31 13.27 11.03 -13.86
C GLY A 31 11.85 11.47 -13.53
N TYR A 32 11.45 11.28 -12.29
CA TYR A 32 10.11 11.57 -11.78
C TYR A 32 10.07 12.87 -11.00
N ALA A 33 8.93 13.57 -11.06
CA ALA A 33 8.70 14.76 -10.25
C ALA A 33 7.28 14.73 -9.65
N LEU A 34 7.17 14.95 -8.34
CA LEU A 34 5.88 15.19 -7.69
C LEU A 34 5.43 16.61 -8.01
N GLU A 35 4.39 16.73 -8.82
CA GLU A 35 3.84 18.03 -9.25
C GLU A 35 2.75 18.53 -8.29
N LYS A 36 2.01 17.59 -7.68
CA LYS A 36 0.91 17.88 -6.75
C LYS A 36 0.62 16.65 -5.88
N PHE A 37 0.18 16.90 -4.67
CA PHE A 37 -0.48 15.90 -3.84
C PHE A 37 -1.69 16.48 -3.11
N ASP A 38 -2.53 15.60 -2.58
CA ASP A 38 -3.70 15.95 -1.79
C ASP A 38 -4.03 14.85 -0.79
N LEU A 39 -4.51 15.26 0.37
CA LEU A 39 -4.95 14.38 1.45
C LEU A 39 -6.33 14.84 1.91
N GLU A 40 -7.34 13.99 1.80
CA GLU A 40 -8.70 14.25 2.25
C GLU A 40 -9.11 13.19 3.27
N PRO A 41 -9.47 13.56 4.50
CA PRO A 41 -9.97 12.61 5.47
C PRO A 41 -11.19 11.84 4.97
N MET A 42 -11.23 10.54 5.23
CA MET A 42 -12.40 9.70 5.00
C MET A 42 -13.21 9.60 6.30
N PRO A 43 -14.53 9.81 6.25
CA PRO A 43 -15.36 9.61 7.43
C PRO A 43 -15.19 8.19 8.01
N PRO A 44 -15.08 8.05 9.34
CA PRO A 44 -14.90 6.75 9.97
C PRO A 44 -15.99 5.76 9.59
N GLY A 45 -15.62 4.53 9.27
CA GLY A 45 -16.54 3.46 8.91
C GLY A 45 -17.13 3.54 7.50
N ALA A 46 -16.83 4.58 6.71
CA ALA A 46 -17.29 4.67 5.32
C ALA A 46 -16.69 3.58 4.43
N ILE A 47 -15.44 3.19 4.71
CA ILE A 47 -14.74 2.08 4.04
C ILE A 47 -14.21 1.13 5.11
N VAL A 48 -14.52 -0.16 4.99
CA VAL A 48 -14.04 -1.23 5.88
C VAL A 48 -13.48 -2.36 5.03
N SER A 49 -12.26 -2.75 5.27
CA SER A 49 -11.57 -3.84 4.53
C SER A 49 -11.62 -3.70 3.00
N GLY A 50 -11.55 -2.45 2.50
CA GLY A 50 -11.59 -2.13 1.07
C GLY A 50 -12.99 -2.00 0.46
N GLU A 51 -14.05 -2.37 1.17
CA GLU A 51 -15.45 -2.28 0.74
C GLU A 51 -16.12 -0.97 1.18
N PHE A 52 -16.94 -0.39 0.34
CA PHE A 52 -17.76 0.79 0.66
C PHE A 52 -18.94 0.40 1.54
N ARG A 53 -18.88 0.74 2.83
CA ARG A 53 -19.99 0.53 3.78
C ARG A 53 -21.01 1.67 3.73
N ASP A 54 -20.54 2.89 3.50
CA ASP A 54 -21.39 4.05 3.24
C ASP A 54 -20.91 4.75 1.95
N ARG A 55 -21.51 4.32 0.83
CA ARG A 55 -21.19 4.85 -0.50
C ARG A 55 -21.43 6.37 -0.60
N SER A 56 -22.41 6.90 0.12
CA SER A 56 -22.75 8.33 0.07
C SER A 56 -21.68 9.22 0.71
N LEU A 57 -21.10 8.75 1.81
CA LEU A 57 -19.97 9.43 2.45
C LEU A 57 -18.72 9.40 1.58
N VAL A 58 -18.41 8.23 0.99
CA VAL A 58 -17.28 8.09 0.07
C VAL A 58 -17.45 8.97 -1.17
N GLU A 59 -18.65 8.98 -1.76
CA GLU A 59 -18.98 9.83 -2.91
C GLU A 59 -18.79 11.32 -2.59
N SER A 60 -19.25 11.76 -1.41
CA SER A 60 -19.11 13.15 -0.98
C SER A 60 -17.65 13.57 -0.86
N ALA A 61 -16.83 12.76 -0.19
CA ALA A 61 -15.39 13.02 -0.05
C ALA A 61 -14.68 13.05 -1.42
N LEU A 62 -15.00 12.08 -2.30
CA LEU A 62 -14.40 12.02 -3.65
C LEU A 62 -14.77 13.19 -4.54
N LYS A 63 -15.99 13.73 -4.47
CA LYS A 63 -16.43 14.88 -5.29
C LYS A 63 -15.50 16.08 -5.14
N ASP A 64 -15.14 16.42 -3.92
CA ASP A 64 -14.28 17.58 -3.65
C ASP A 64 -12.84 17.32 -4.09
N VAL A 65 -12.32 16.13 -3.83
CA VAL A 65 -11.00 15.69 -4.29
C VAL A 65 -10.90 15.73 -5.81
N ILE A 66 -11.88 15.14 -6.52
CA ILE A 66 -11.92 15.11 -7.99
C ILE A 66 -11.93 16.52 -8.57
N LYS A 67 -12.74 17.42 -8.00
CA LYS A 67 -12.88 18.80 -8.47
C LYS A 67 -11.59 19.60 -8.29
N ARG A 68 -11.01 19.62 -7.08
CA ARG A 68 -9.82 20.43 -6.78
C ARG A 68 -8.54 19.90 -7.41
N ASN A 69 -8.51 18.60 -7.76
CA ASN A 69 -7.39 17.97 -8.44
C ASN A 69 -7.57 17.82 -9.96
N GLY A 70 -8.74 18.14 -10.51
CA GLY A 70 -9.00 18.10 -11.95
C GLY A 70 -8.99 16.68 -12.54
N LEU A 71 -9.34 15.66 -11.74
CA LEU A 71 -9.15 14.24 -12.08
C LEU A 71 -9.98 13.77 -13.30
N LYS A 72 -11.05 14.46 -13.67
CA LYS A 72 -11.87 14.12 -14.85
C LYS A 72 -11.12 14.13 -16.18
N ARG A 73 -9.94 14.77 -16.24
CA ARG A 73 -9.13 14.91 -17.45
C ARG A 73 -7.72 14.36 -17.28
N ALA A 74 -7.47 13.69 -16.17
CA ALA A 74 -6.17 13.13 -15.83
C ALA A 74 -6.11 11.64 -16.20
N ASN A 75 -4.90 11.13 -16.41
CA ASN A 75 -4.65 9.70 -16.44
C ASN A 75 -4.64 9.20 -15.00
N VAL A 76 -5.77 8.70 -14.52
CA VAL A 76 -5.94 8.27 -13.13
C VAL A 76 -5.67 6.77 -13.04
N VAL A 77 -4.82 6.41 -12.08
CA VAL A 77 -4.57 5.04 -11.66
C VAL A 77 -5.13 4.87 -10.25
N VAL A 78 -5.93 3.85 -10.05
CA VAL A 78 -6.52 3.50 -8.75
C VAL A 78 -6.09 2.10 -8.34
N SER A 79 -6.32 1.73 -7.09
CA SER A 79 -6.04 0.37 -6.62
C SER A 79 -7.20 -0.25 -5.89
N LEU A 80 -7.12 -1.57 -5.76
CA LEU A 80 -7.88 -2.40 -4.83
C LEU A 80 -6.94 -2.86 -3.71
N SER A 81 -7.50 -3.16 -2.55
CA SER A 81 -6.75 -3.65 -1.39
C SER A 81 -7.59 -4.54 -0.49
N GLY A 82 -6.92 -5.21 0.45
CA GLY A 82 -7.54 -6.02 1.48
C GLY A 82 -8.10 -7.35 0.94
N PHE A 83 -8.99 -7.94 1.71
CA PHE A 83 -9.51 -9.32 1.48
C PHE A 83 -10.32 -9.51 0.18
N ALA A 84 -10.60 -8.43 -0.56
CA ALA A 84 -11.25 -8.52 -1.87
C ALA A 84 -10.28 -8.88 -3.01
N VAL A 85 -8.97 -8.93 -2.73
CA VAL A 85 -7.93 -9.26 -3.69
C VAL A 85 -7.15 -10.46 -3.20
N LEU A 86 -7.21 -11.56 -3.96
CA LEU A 86 -6.30 -12.68 -3.82
C LEU A 86 -5.10 -12.45 -4.74
N HIS A 87 -3.91 -12.67 -4.23
CA HIS A 87 -2.68 -12.71 -5.00
C HIS A 87 -1.83 -13.88 -4.55
N ASP A 88 -1.15 -14.52 -5.49
CA ASP A 88 -0.22 -15.61 -5.18
C ASP A 88 0.84 -15.71 -6.29
N THR A 89 1.95 -16.39 -5.98
CA THR A 89 2.99 -16.70 -6.94
C THR A 89 3.04 -18.21 -7.12
N LEU A 90 2.62 -18.66 -8.28
CA LEU A 90 2.63 -20.09 -8.65
C LEU A 90 3.96 -20.47 -9.26
N THR A 91 4.45 -21.64 -8.89
CA THR A 91 5.57 -22.32 -9.57
C THR A 91 4.99 -23.49 -10.36
N MET A 92 5.20 -23.46 -11.66
CA MET A 92 4.68 -24.48 -12.57
C MET A 92 5.74 -24.88 -13.60
N GLN A 93 5.52 -25.97 -14.35
CA GLN A 93 6.41 -26.37 -15.44
C GLN A 93 6.37 -25.34 -16.58
N VAL A 94 7.44 -25.26 -17.35
CA VAL A 94 7.49 -24.40 -18.54
C VAL A 94 6.48 -24.91 -19.57
N MET A 95 5.60 -24.00 -19.98
CA MET A 95 4.54 -24.29 -20.94
C MET A 95 4.25 -23.05 -21.80
N THR A 96 3.40 -23.18 -22.80
CA THR A 96 2.95 -22.04 -23.61
C THR A 96 2.10 -21.08 -22.77
N GLU A 97 2.00 -19.82 -23.19
CA GLU A 97 1.17 -18.82 -22.53
C GLU A 97 -0.31 -19.22 -22.45
N GLU A 98 -0.83 -19.91 -23.48
CA GLU A 98 -2.20 -20.44 -23.49
C GLU A 98 -2.41 -21.55 -22.45
N GLU A 99 -1.46 -22.47 -22.32
CA GLU A 99 -1.48 -23.52 -21.30
C GLU A 99 -1.34 -22.92 -19.90
N ALA A 100 -0.40 -22.00 -19.71
CA ALA A 100 -0.21 -21.30 -18.43
C ALA A 100 -1.49 -20.56 -18.00
N ARG A 101 -2.18 -19.93 -18.92
CA ARG A 101 -3.47 -19.29 -18.65
C ARG A 101 -4.49 -20.29 -18.08
N ASN A 102 -4.64 -21.44 -18.72
CA ASN A 102 -5.61 -22.46 -18.29
C ASN A 102 -5.23 -23.02 -16.91
N GLU A 103 -3.93 -23.25 -16.68
CA GLU A 103 -3.45 -23.75 -15.39
C GLU A 103 -3.65 -22.72 -14.28
N VAL A 104 -3.39 -21.43 -14.52
CA VAL A 104 -3.67 -20.34 -13.58
C VAL A 104 -5.14 -20.31 -13.19
N TYR A 105 -6.08 -20.44 -14.14
CA TYR A 105 -7.51 -20.51 -13.83
C TYR A 105 -7.84 -21.73 -12.95
N SER A 106 -7.25 -22.88 -13.23
CA SER A 106 -7.44 -24.11 -12.42
C SER A 106 -6.86 -23.96 -11.00
N GLU A 107 -5.72 -23.30 -10.86
CA GLU A 107 -5.12 -23.06 -9.53
C GLU A 107 -5.95 -22.06 -8.72
N VAL A 108 -6.45 -21.00 -9.33
CA VAL A 108 -7.33 -20.04 -8.65
C VAL A 108 -8.59 -20.73 -8.11
N GLU A 109 -9.19 -21.68 -8.84
CA GLU A 109 -10.35 -22.45 -8.35
C GLU A 109 -10.04 -23.28 -7.09
N LYS A 110 -8.78 -23.69 -6.89
CA LYS A 110 -8.36 -24.48 -5.73
C LYS A 110 -8.05 -23.62 -4.49
N ILE A 111 -7.44 -22.44 -4.71
CA ILE A 111 -6.93 -21.60 -3.61
C ILE A 111 -7.85 -20.43 -3.24
N SER A 112 -8.71 -20.00 -4.18
CA SER A 112 -9.60 -18.86 -3.96
C SER A 112 -10.78 -19.22 -3.05
N PRO A 113 -11.09 -18.37 -2.06
CA PRO A 113 -12.33 -18.48 -1.30
C PRO A 113 -13.57 -18.09 -2.11
N PHE A 114 -13.37 -17.55 -3.33
CA PHE A 114 -14.43 -17.09 -4.23
C PHE A 114 -14.54 -18.01 -5.43
N SER A 115 -15.73 -18.14 -6.02
CA SER A 115 -15.87 -18.86 -7.29
C SER A 115 -15.19 -18.08 -8.42
N ILE A 116 -14.70 -18.78 -9.42
CA ILE A 116 -14.01 -18.16 -10.57
C ILE A 116 -14.90 -17.16 -11.33
N SER A 117 -16.22 -17.36 -11.32
CA SER A 117 -17.19 -16.44 -11.93
C SER A 117 -17.38 -15.14 -11.14
N GLU A 118 -16.95 -15.09 -9.89
CA GLU A 118 -17.07 -13.91 -9.00
C GLU A 118 -15.81 -13.05 -8.96
N VAL A 119 -14.77 -13.44 -9.71
CA VAL A 119 -13.50 -12.73 -9.73
C VAL A 119 -13.07 -12.32 -11.14
N THR A 120 -12.40 -11.19 -11.21
CA THR A 120 -11.61 -10.78 -12.38
C THR A 120 -10.17 -11.21 -12.12
N LEU A 121 -9.63 -12.05 -13.00
CA LEU A 121 -8.30 -12.63 -12.91
C LEU A 121 -7.34 -11.98 -13.91
N ASP A 122 -6.17 -11.62 -13.42
CA ASP A 122 -5.02 -11.24 -14.23
C ASP A 122 -3.77 -12.00 -13.76
N TYR A 123 -2.78 -12.21 -14.64
CA TYR A 123 -1.55 -12.90 -14.30
C TYR A 123 -0.36 -12.35 -15.09
N LYS A 124 0.83 -12.56 -14.55
CA LYS A 124 2.09 -12.19 -15.20
C LYS A 124 3.12 -13.30 -15.02
N ILE A 125 3.73 -13.74 -16.11
CA ILE A 125 4.90 -14.60 -16.06
C ILE A 125 6.07 -13.72 -15.58
N MET A 126 6.65 -14.07 -14.43
CA MET A 126 7.71 -13.31 -13.77
C MET A 126 9.08 -13.82 -14.21
N GLU A 127 9.23 -15.14 -14.31
CA GLU A 127 10.49 -15.80 -14.58
C GLU A 127 10.25 -17.12 -15.31
N VAL A 128 11.15 -17.48 -16.21
CA VAL A 128 11.17 -18.78 -16.90
C VAL A 128 12.60 -19.32 -16.85
N SER A 129 12.78 -20.50 -16.25
CA SER A 129 14.01 -21.26 -16.28
C SER A 129 13.80 -22.52 -17.12
N GLU A 130 14.27 -22.51 -18.38
CA GLU A 130 14.19 -23.69 -19.26
C GLU A 130 15.09 -24.84 -18.77
N GLU A 131 16.19 -24.52 -18.08
CA GLU A 131 17.12 -25.49 -17.53
C GLU A 131 16.51 -26.31 -16.39
N GLU A 132 15.72 -25.69 -15.56
CA GLU A 132 15.04 -26.32 -14.42
C GLU A 132 13.63 -26.79 -14.76
N ASP A 133 13.13 -26.48 -15.95
CA ASP A 133 11.75 -26.71 -16.38
C ASP A 133 10.72 -26.05 -15.42
N ILE A 134 11.02 -24.82 -15.00
CA ILE A 134 10.22 -24.06 -14.03
C ILE A 134 9.87 -22.69 -14.58
N MET A 135 8.60 -22.29 -14.43
CA MET A 135 8.15 -20.91 -14.60
C MET A 135 7.44 -20.41 -13.35
N ARG A 136 7.68 -19.15 -13.00
CA ARG A 136 7.00 -18.45 -11.89
C ARG A 136 5.96 -17.50 -12.45
N VAL A 137 4.73 -17.64 -11.99
CA VAL A 137 3.60 -16.84 -12.46
C VAL A 137 2.94 -16.15 -11.27
N LEU A 138 2.96 -14.82 -11.29
CA LEU A 138 2.20 -14.00 -10.37
C LEU A 138 0.76 -13.94 -10.85
N LEU A 139 -0.19 -14.31 -9.99
CA LEU A 139 -1.62 -14.17 -10.25
C LEU A 139 -2.26 -13.16 -9.32
N VAL A 140 -3.30 -12.52 -9.80
CA VAL A 140 -4.16 -11.62 -9.03
C VAL A 140 -5.61 -11.90 -9.40
N ALA A 141 -6.45 -12.12 -8.39
CA ALA A 141 -7.90 -12.27 -8.56
C ALA A 141 -8.62 -11.27 -7.68
N ALA A 142 -9.34 -10.35 -8.29
CA ALA A 142 -10.11 -9.32 -7.61
C ALA A 142 -11.61 -9.66 -7.64
N LYS A 143 -12.28 -9.54 -6.49
CA LYS A 143 -13.73 -9.76 -6.38
C LYS A 143 -14.49 -8.77 -7.26
N ASN A 144 -15.30 -9.28 -8.20
CA ASN A 144 -16.02 -8.46 -9.17
C ASN A 144 -16.88 -7.38 -8.50
N GLU A 145 -17.60 -7.74 -7.45
CA GLU A 145 -18.47 -6.81 -6.71
C GLU A 145 -17.70 -5.56 -6.22
N VAL A 146 -16.50 -5.74 -5.68
CA VAL A 146 -15.69 -4.62 -5.16
C VAL A 146 -15.06 -3.81 -6.29
N LEU A 147 -14.60 -4.47 -7.34
CA LEU A 147 -14.06 -3.83 -8.54
C LEU A 147 -15.13 -2.98 -9.25
N GLU A 148 -16.30 -3.57 -9.50
CA GLU A 148 -17.42 -2.92 -10.18
C GLU A 148 -17.94 -1.73 -9.38
N ASP A 149 -18.17 -1.89 -8.06
CA ASP A 149 -18.66 -0.81 -7.19
C ASP A 149 -17.69 0.40 -7.19
N ARG A 150 -16.37 0.14 -7.17
CA ARG A 150 -15.36 1.20 -7.27
C ARG A 150 -15.39 1.91 -8.63
N LEU A 151 -15.45 1.14 -9.73
CA LEU A 151 -15.51 1.69 -11.07
C LEU A 151 -16.80 2.45 -11.33
N GLU A 152 -17.95 1.94 -10.89
CA GLU A 152 -19.24 2.62 -11.01
C GLU A 152 -19.26 3.96 -10.27
N LEU A 153 -18.73 3.99 -9.03
CA LEU A 153 -18.64 5.22 -8.26
C LEU A 153 -17.79 6.26 -8.98
N LEU A 154 -16.58 5.90 -9.41
CA LEU A 154 -15.68 6.82 -10.11
C LEU A 154 -16.27 7.30 -11.44
N ASN A 155 -16.88 6.39 -12.23
CA ASN A 155 -17.53 6.73 -13.48
C ASN A 155 -18.72 7.68 -13.27
N SER A 156 -19.52 7.49 -12.23
CA SER A 156 -20.64 8.39 -11.87
C SER A 156 -20.17 9.81 -11.55
N LEU A 157 -18.95 9.93 -11.01
CA LEU A 157 -18.28 11.19 -10.71
C LEU A 157 -17.51 11.77 -11.92
N GLY A 158 -17.51 11.07 -13.06
CA GLY A 158 -16.87 11.48 -14.31
C GLY A 158 -15.38 11.22 -14.36
N VAL A 159 -14.88 10.26 -13.59
CA VAL A 159 -13.49 9.78 -13.62
C VAL A 159 -13.48 8.37 -14.18
N GLN A 160 -12.73 8.17 -15.26
CA GLN A 160 -12.48 6.85 -15.85
C GLN A 160 -11.02 6.46 -15.54
N PRO A 161 -10.76 5.51 -14.63
CA PRO A 161 -9.41 5.06 -14.36
C PRO A 161 -8.78 4.45 -15.62
N SER A 162 -7.52 4.80 -15.87
CA SER A 162 -6.73 4.20 -16.95
C SER A 162 -6.21 2.82 -16.59
N ILE A 163 -5.98 2.59 -15.28
CA ILE A 163 -5.50 1.33 -14.72
C ILE A 163 -6.18 1.15 -13.36
N VAL A 164 -6.56 -0.09 -13.06
CA VAL A 164 -6.87 -0.55 -11.70
C VAL A 164 -5.74 -1.48 -11.29
N ASP A 165 -5.01 -1.10 -10.26
CA ASP A 165 -3.85 -1.82 -9.72
C ASP A 165 -4.19 -2.44 -8.36
N VAL A 166 -3.21 -2.95 -7.65
CA VAL A 166 -3.31 -3.44 -6.28
C VAL A 166 -2.31 -2.70 -5.40
N ASP A 167 -2.70 -2.37 -4.17
CA ASP A 167 -1.88 -1.58 -3.22
C ASP A 167 -0.47 -2.16 -3.03
N ILE A 168 -0.34 -3.49 -2.96
CA ILE A 168 0.94 -4.17 -2.78
C ILE A 168 1.92 -3.95 -3.95
N PHE A 169 1.39 -3.83 -5.18
CA PHE A 169 2.24 -3.52 -6.34
C PHE A 169 2.57 -2.03 -6.41
N ALA A 170 1.63 -1.18 -6.02
CA ALA A 170 1.91 0.25 -5.90
C ALA A 170 3.01 0.50 -4.85
N LEU A 171 2.97 -0.22 -3.72
CA LEU A 171 4.01 -0.16 -2.69
C LEU A 171 5.38 -0.58 -3.25
N TYR A 172 5.43 -1.71 -3.98
CA TYR A 172 6.65 -2.17 -4.65
C TYR A 172 7.16 -1.14 -5.69
N ASN A 173 6.27 -0.58 -6.53
CA ASN A 173 6.65 0.44 -7.52
C ASN A 173 7.27 1.69 -6.86
N ALA A 174 6.72 2.13 -5.72
CA ALA A 174 7.27 3.25 -4.96
C ALA A 174 8.66 2.93 -4.39
N PHE A 175 8.88 1.70 -3.93
CA PHE A 175 10.15 1.23 -3.44
C PHE A 175 11.19 1.13 -4.58
N GLU A 176 10.87 0.42 -5.66
CA GLU A 176 11.74 0.26 -6.83
C GLU A 176 12.20 1.60 -7.42
N ALA A 177 11.34 2.61 -7.40
CA ALA A 177 11.67 3.94 -7.92
C ALA A 177 12.59 4.77 -7.01
N ASN A 178 12.66 4.47 -5.71
CA ASN A 178 13.31 5.31 -4.71
C ASN A 178 14.53 4.67 -4.04
N TYR A 179 14.72 3.36 -4.18
CA TYR A 179 15.80 2.61 -3.55
C TYR A 179 16.57 1.79 -4.59
N ASP A 180 17.87 1.63 -4.38
CA ASP A 180 18.66 0.75 -5.25
C ASP A 180 18.37 -0.71 -4.86
N MET A 181 17.82 -1.45 -5.79
CA MET A 181 17.46 -2.85 -5.56
C MET A 181 18.66 -3.73 -5.23
N ALA A 182 19.84 -3.37 -5.70
CA ALA A 182 21.08 -4.12 -5.42
C ALA A 182 21.53 -4.02 -3.96
N ASP A 183 21.02 -3.05 -3.20
CA ASP A 183 21.35 -2.89 -1.78
C ASP A 183 20.63 -3.93 -0.89
N TYR A 184 19.63 -4.65 -1.42
CA TYR A 184 18.76 -5.54 -0.63
C TYR A 184 18.63 -6.90 -1.28
N GLN A 185 19.08 -7.95 -0.59
CA GLN A 185 18.74 -9.32 -0.95
C GLN A 185 17.29 -9.63 -0.55
N GLY A 186 16.88 -9.24 0.66
CA GLY A 186 15.52 -9.40 1.15
C GLY A 186 15.00 -8.18 1.90
N ALA A 187 13.87 -7.62 1.48
CA ALA A 187 13.21 -6.51 2.15
C ALA A 187 11.72 -6.79 2.40
N ALA A 188 11.20 -6.25 3.52
CA ALA A 188 9.78 -6.24 3.83
C ALA A 188 9.25 -4.81 3.78
N LEU A 189 8.31 -4.54 2.87
CA LEU A 189 7.66 -3.25 2.71
C LEU A 189 6.31 -3.33 3.42
N MET A 190 6.16 -2.65 4.54
CA MET A 190 4.97 -2.72 5.39
C MET A 190 4.14 -1.45 5.28
N ASN A 191 2.94 -1.56 4.72
CA ASN A 191 1.96 -0.48 4.71
C ASN A 191 0.98 -0.68 5.88
N LEU A 192 1.21 0.06 6.97
CA LEU A 192 0.37 0.03 8.16
C LEU A 192 -0.79 1.03 8.02
N GLY A 193 -1.91 0.53 7.50
CA GLY A 193 -3.12 1.29 7.23
C GLY A 193 -4.09 1.33 8.41
N ALA A 194 -5.23 2.02 8.20
CA ALA A 194 -6.23 2.19 9.26
C ALA A 194 -6.95 0.89 9.63
N ASN A 195 -7.27 0.04 8.66
CA ASN A 195 -8.05 -1.19 8.87
C ASN A 195 -7.28 -2.47 8.50
N THR A 196 -6.20 -2.36 7.74
CA THR A 196 -5.38 -3.48 7.30
C THR A 196 -3.92 -3.08 7.30
N THR A 197 -3.05 -4.05 7.50
CA THR A 197 -1.61 -3.92 7.28
C THR A 197 -1.23 -4.90 6.20
N SER A 198 -0.61 -4.43 5.13
CA SER A 198 -0.03 -5.30 4.11
C SER A 198 1.48 -5.29 4.19
N VAL A 199 2.09 -6.47 4.04
CA VAL A 199 3.54 -6.64 3.97
C VAL A 199 3.88 -7.23 2.62
N THR A 200 4.64 -6.49 1.81
CA THR A 200 5.17 -6.94 0.52
C THR A 200 6.61 -7.35 0.70
N PHE A 201 6.95 -8.57 0.31
CA PHE A 201 8.30 -9.10 0.34
C PHE A 201 8.98 -8.93 -1.02
N VAL A 202 10.20 -8.42 -0.97
CA VAL A 202 11.09 -8.26 -2.11
C VAL A 202 12.28 -9.19 -1.92
N TYR A 203 12.67 -9.90 -2.97
CA TYR A 203 13.83 -10.79 -2.97
C TYR A 203 14.65 -10.56 -4.26
N ASP A 204 15.96 -10.37 -4.10
CA ASP A 204 16.86 -10.02 -5.21
C ASP A 204 16.30 -8.90 -6.10
N GLY A 205 15.76 -7.86 -5.44
CA GLY A 205 15.22 -6.68 -6.10
C GLY A 205 13.87 -6.87 -6.81
N GLN A 206 13.25 -8.05 -6.72
CA GLN A 206 11.98 -8.34 -7.37
C GLN A 206 10.85 -8.57 -6.37
N PHE A 207 9.62 -8.22 -6.76
CA PHE A 207 8.44 -8.62 -6.00
C PHE A 207 8.41 -10.14 -5.87
N ASN A 208 8.33 -10.64 -4.66
CA ASN A 208 8.25 -12.08 -4.38
C ASN A 208 6.85 -12.50 -3.96
N SER A 209 6.36 -11.95 -2.86
CA SER A 209 5.05 -12.29 -2.29
C SER A 209 4.51 -11.15 -1.42
N ALA A 210 3.27 -11.25 -0.98
CA ALA A 210 2.73 -10.33 0.02
C ALA A 210 1.80 -11.07 1.00
N ARG A 211 1.52 -10.43 2.15
CA ARG A 211 0.61 -10.92 3.18
C ARG A 211 -0.15 -9.77 3.81
N ASP A 212 -1.43 -9.98 4.08
CA ASP A 212 -2.22 -9.09 4.89
C ASP A 212 -2.19 -9.54 6.35
N LEU A 213 -1.94 -8.60 7.26
CA LEU A 213 -1.93 -8.81 8.70
C LEU A 213 -3.20 -8.23 9.31
N SER A 214 -3.71 -8.87 10.35
CA SER A 214 -4.94 -8.45 11.03
C SER A 214 -4.77 -7.26 11.96
N ILE A 215 -3.55 -6.95 12.40
CA ILE A 215 -3.26 -5.79 13.25
C ILE A 215 -3.07 -4.56 12.37
N SER A 216 -3.80 -3.49 12.69
CA SER A 216 -3.81 -2.23 11.95
C SER A 216 -3.77 -1.03 12.91
N VAL A 217 -3.69 0.20 12.40
CA VAL A 217 -3.77 1.42 13.23
C VAL A 217 -5.06 1.46 14.05
N GLY A 218 -6.16 0.90 13.53
CA GLY A 218 -7.43 0.78 14.24
C GLY A 218 -7.30 0.04 15.57
N ASN A 219 -6.52 -1.04 15.62
CA ASN A 219 -6.29 -1.80 16.85
C ASN A 219 -5.56 -0.98 17.92
N PHE A 220 -4.58 -0.15 17.52
CA PHE A 220 -3.93 0.79 18.43
C PHE A 220 -4.94 1.83 18.96
N SER A 221 -5.73 2.43 18.07
CA SER A 221 -6.72 3.44 18.45
C SER A 221 -7.78 2.86 19.40
N GLU A 222 -8.34 1.70 19.08
CA GLU A 222 -9.35 1.02 19.90
C GLU A 222 -8.81 0.63 21.29
N ARG A 223 -7.58 0.14 21.36
CA ARG A 223 -6.93 -0.24 22.62
C ARG A 223 -6.70 0.99 23.52
N LEU A 224 -6.20 2.12 22.91
CA LEU A 224 -6.03 3.39 23.60
C LEU A 224 -7.36 3.96 24.12
N GLN A 225 -8.41 3.91 23.32
CA GLN A 225 -9.75 4.35 23.73
C GLN A 225 -10.26 3.55 24.91
N LYS A 226 -10.11 2.23 24.85
CA LYS A 226 -10.62 1.31 25.88
C LYS A 226 -9.84 1.38 27.20
N GLU A 227 -8.51 1.39 27.16
CA GLU A 227 -7.67 1.31 28.35
C GLU A 227 -7.47 2.66 29.04
N LEU A 228 -7.43 3.75 28.23
CA LEU A 228 -7.22 5.11 28.76
C LEU A 228 -8.51 5.96 28.77
N ASN A 229 -9.65 5.36 28.36
CA ASN A 229 -10.95 6.04 28.25
C ASN A 229 -10.86 7.34 27.40
N LEU A 230 -10.14 7.27 26.27
CA LEU A 230 -9.94 8.39 25.38
C LEU A 230 -11.03 8.46 24.30
N PRO A 231 -11.43 9.68 23.85
CA PRO A 231 -12.17 9.83 22.60
C PRO A 231 -11.33 9.35 21.41
N ALA A 232 -11.98 8.89 20.33
CA ALA A 232 -11.29 8.41 19.13
C ALA A 232 -10.33 9.44 18.52
N GLU A 233 -10.72 10.73 18.52
CA GLU A 233 -9.89 11.82 18.01
C GLU A 233 -8.59 11.95 18.82
N ALA A 234 -8.67 11.95 20.16
CA ALA A 234 -7.51 12.01 21.05
C ALA A 234 -6.59 10.79 20.91
N ALA A 235 -7.15 9.59 20.74
CA ALA A 235 -6.39 8.39 20.48
C ALA A 235 -5.63 8.49 19.15
N ASN A 236 -6.28 8.97 18.08
CA ASN A 236 -5.66 9.16 16.78
C ASN A 236 -4.58 10.26 16.79
N ASP A 237 -4.80 11.38 17.49
CA ASP A 237 -3.78 12.42 17.64
C ASP A 237 -2.54 11.91 18.37
N LEU A 238 -2.73 11.08 19.38
CA LEU A 238 -1.65 10.44 20.11
C LEU A 238 -0.82 9.51 19.20
N LEU A 239 -1.47 8.71 18.36
CA LEU A 239 -0.80 7.84 17.38
C LEU A 239 -0.04 8.64 16.31
N GLN A 240 -0.40 9.90 16.10
CA GLN A 240 0.32 10.83 15.23
C GLN A 240 1.40 11.66 15.96
N GLY A 241 1.71 11.32 17.23
CA GLY A 241 2.71 12.03 18.02
C GLY A 241 2.24 13.40 18.53
N ARG A 242 0.92 13.63 18.63
CA ARG A 242 0.28 14.83 19.17
C ARG A 242 -0.52 14.49 20.43
N PRO A 243 0.14 14.19 21.57
CA PRO A 243 -0.57 13.81 22.78
C PRO A 243 -1.40 14.98 23.35
N PRO A 244 -2.61 14.70 23.92
CA PRO A 244 -3.33 15.67 24.71
C PRO A 244 -2.51 16.18 25.90
N GLU A 245 -2.67 17.48 26.26
CA GLU A 245 -1.85 18.14 27.31
C GLU A 245 -1.96 17.45 28.69
N ASP A 246 -3.12 16.89 29.03
CA ASP A 246 -3.38 16.27 30.33
C ASP A 246 -3.11 14.76 30.37
N LEU A 247 -2.64 14.15 29.27
CA LEU A 247 -2.44 12.72 29.20
C LEU A 247 -1.08 12.30 29.77
N LYS A 248 -1.09 11.25 30.61
CA LYS A 248 0.13 10.56 31.03
C LYS A 248 0.70 9.76 29.86
N THR A 249 1.70 10.32 29.19
CA THR A 249 2.32 9.75 28.00
C THR A 249 2.93 8.36 28.25
N GLU A 250 3.36 8.06 29.48
CA GLU A 250 3.90 6.74 29.87
C GLU A 250 2.87 5.62 29.71
N GLN A 251 1.63 5.82 30.18
CA GLN A 251 0.57 4.82 30.04
C GLN A 251 0.17 4.59 28.59
N ALA A 252 0.19 5.67 27.78
CA ALA A 252 -0.09 5.54 26.36
C ALA A 252 1.02 4.76 25.63
N ALA A 253 2.28 5.01 25.99
CA ALA A 253 3.42 4.27 25.45
C ALA A 253 3.35 2.77 25.79
N GLU A 254 2.92 2.41 27.02
CA GLU A 254 2.70 1.01 27.39
C GLU A 254 1.64 0.33 26.53
N VAL A 255 0.50 1.00 26.29
CA VAL A 255 -0.57 0.48 25.43
C VAL A 255 -0.09 0.32 23.98
N ILE A 256 0.61 1.34 23.44
CA ILE A 256 1.18 1.28 22.09
C ILE A 256 2.19 0.12 21.99
N ALA A 257 3.06 -0.04 22.98
CA ALA A 257 4.04 -1.12 22.98
C ALA A 257 3.39 -2.51 23.04
N ALA A 258 2.28 -2.65 23.77
CA ALA A 258 1.54 -3.92 23.83
C ALA A 258 0.95 -4.31 22.46
N VAL A 259 0.26 -3.40 21.79
CA VAL A 259 -0.28 -3.65 20.43
C VAL A 259 0.84 -3.80 19.40
N GLY A 260 1.91 -3.01 19.54
CA GLY A 260 3.11 -3.12 18.71
C GLY A 260 3.80 -4.49 18.83
N ALA A 261 3.79 -5.10 20.02
CA ALA A 261 4.29 -6.45 20.22
C ALA A 261 3.42 -7.50 19.48
N GLU A 262 2.09 -7.39 19.56
CA GLU A 262 1.16 -8.25 18.82
C GLU A 262 1.38 -8.12 17.29
N LEU A 263 1.62 -6.88 16.80
CA LEU A 263 1.96 -6.64 15.39
C LEU A 263 3.31 -7.29 15.04
N SER A 264 4.32 -7.11 15.89
CA SER A 264 5.65 -7.70 15.68
C SER A 264 5.61 -9.22 15.59
N ASP A 265 4.83 -9.88 16.44
CA ASP A 265 4.65 -11.34 16.39
C ASP A 265 4.03 -11.78 15.04
N SER A 266 3.09 -10.98 14.52
CA SER A 266 2.48 -11.23 13.19
C SER A 266 3.48 -11.00 12.05
N VAL A 267 4.33 -9.98 12.17
CA VAL A 267 5.41 -9.68 11.20
C VAL A 267 6.44 -10.82 11.21
N GLU A 268 6.87 -11.28 12.40
CA GLU A 268 7.83 -12.39 12.54
C GLU A 268 7.33 -13.66 11.87
N MET A 269 6.04 -14.00 12.04
CA MET A 269 5.44 -15.15 11.35
C MET A 269 5.49 -15.00 9.83
N ALA A 270 5.14 -13.81 9.31
CA ALA A 270 5.16 -13.53 7.88
C ALA A 270 6.59 -13.58 7.31
N VAL A 271 7.57 -13.00 8.03
CA VAL A 271 9.00 -13.02 7.68
C VAL A 271 9.55 -14.45 7.70
N SER A 272 9.23 -15.21 8.74
CA SER A 272 9.68 -16.60 8.86
C SER A 272 9.13 -17.47 7.72
N TYR A 273 7.87 -17.28 7.37
CA TYR A 273 7.28 -17.96 6.20
C TYR A 273 8.00 -17.56 4.91
N PHE A 274 8.17 -16.26 4.65
CA PHE A 274 8.88 -15.78 3.47
C PHE A 274 10.29 -16.37 3.36
N ARG A 275 11.08 -16.32 4.43
CA ARG A 275 12.43 -16.88 4.47
C ARG A 275 12.46 -18.38 4.20
N SER A 276 11.42 -19.09 4.57
CA SER A 276 11.31 -20.54 4.28
C SER A 276 11.05 -20.86 2.80
N THR A 277 10.61 -19.88 2.02
CA THR A 277 10.30 -20.03 0.58
C THR A 277 11.44 -19.55 -0.34
N VAL A 278 12.41 -18.83 0.22
CA VAL A 278 13.60 -18.34 -0.48
C VAL A 278 14.85 -18.67 0.33
N ASP A 279 16.02 -18.74 -0.32
CA ASP A 279 17.30 -18.98 0.36
C ASP A 279 17.82 -17.68 0.99
N LEU A 280 17.21 -17.29 2.12
CA LEU A 280 17.52 -16.06 2.82
C LEU A 280 17.70 -16.31 4.31
N ASP A 281 18.89 -16.01 4.83
CA ASP A 281 19.20 -16.17 6.26
C ASP A 281 18.49 -15.10 7.12
N GLN A 282 18.49 -13.84 6.67
CA GLN A 282 17.90 -12.71 7.36
C GLN A 282 17.43 -11.64 6.39
N LEU A 283 16.36 -10.90 6.73
CA LEU A 283 15.99 -9.69 6.02
C LEU A 283 17.00 -8.57 6.24
N ASP A 284 17.26 -7.78 5.21
CA ASP A 284 18.10 -6.59 5.31
C ASP A 284 17.37 -5.43 5.98
N VAL A 285 16.04 -5.30 5.72
CA VAL A 285 15.26 -4.17 6.24
C VAL A 285 13.76 -4.45 6.29
N ILE A 286 13.09 -3.80 7.25
CA ILE A 286 11.63 -3.60 7.29
C ILE A 286 11.37 -2.12 7.04
N MET A 287 10.70 -1.78 5.95
CA MET A 287 10.34 -0.40 5.61
C MET A 287 8.87 -0.13 5.89
N LEU A 288 8.58 0.83 6.76
CA LEU A 288 7.24 1.19 7.17
C LEU A 288 6.69 2.36 6.36
N CYS A 289 5.46 2.26 5.90
CA CYS A 289 4.70 3.36 5.31
C CYS A 289 3.24 3.33 5.78
N GLY A 290 2.42 4.24 5.26
CA GLY A 290 1.05 4.44 5.73
C GLY A 290 0.99 5.23 7.03
N GLY A 291 -0.22 5.43 7.54
CA GLY A 291 -0.45 6.24 8.75
C GLY A 291 0.21 5.68 10.01
N GLY A 292 0.35 4.36 10.09
CA GLY A 292 0.96 3.69 11.23
C GLY A 292 2.48 3.80 11.30
N ALA A 293 3.16 4.17 10.21
CA ALA A 293 4.59 4.42 10.23
C ALA A 293 4.98 5.60 11.16
N LEU A 294 4.02 6.47 11.46
CA LEU A 294 4.21 7.64 12.32
C LEU A 294 3.91 7.37 13.80
N ILE A 295 3.50 6.15 14.16
CA ILE A 295 3.23 5.78 15.56
C ILE A 295 4.53 5.86 16.37
N PRO A 296 4.57 6.69 17.45
CA PRO A 296 5.80 6.88 18.22
C PRO A 296 6.36 5.58 18.78
N GLY A 297 7.64 5.33 18.54
CA GLY A 297 8.38 4.17 19.05
C GLY A 297 8.08 2.82 18.36
N LEU A 298 7.18 2.81 17.36
CA LEU A 298 6.83 1.55 16.68
C LEU A 298 7.99 1.02 15.82
N THR A 299 8.70 1.88 15.12
CA THR A 299 9.86 1.50 14.30
C THR A 299 10.94 0.84 15.15
N ASP A 300 11.33 1.46 16.27
CA ASP A 300 12.34 0.92 17.20
C ASP A 300 11.88 -0.42 17.82
N LEU A 301 10.58 -0.54 18.10
CA LEU A 301 10.01 -1.78 18.63
C LEU A 301 10.10 -2.91 17.61
N LEU A 302 9.71 -2.65 16.36
CA LEU A 302 9.80 -3.66 15.28
C LEU A 302 11.25 -4.07 15.02
N GLU A 303 12.18 -3.11 14.97
CA GLU A 303 13.61 -3.39 14.84
C GLU A 303 14.10 -4.32 15.96
N THR A 304 13.82 -3.93 17.21
CA THR A 304 14.30 -4.69 18.39
C THR A 304 13.70 -6.10 18.45
N LYS A 305 12.40 -6.23 18.17
CA LYS A 305 11.67 -7.48 18.28
C LYS A 305 12.00 -8.48 17.18
N ASN A 306 12.13 -8.00 15.94
CA ASN A 306 12.41 -8.85 14.78
C ASN A 306 13.92 -9.05 14.55
N ASN A 307 14.77 -8.29 15.23
CA ASN A 307 16.22 -8.25 15.01
C ASN A 307 16.57 -7.98 13.52
N VAL A 308 15.84 -7.07 12.92
CA VAL A 308 15.97 -6.61 11.52
C VAL A 308 15.91 -5.09 11.54
N PRO A 309 16.82 -4.37 10.88
CA PRO A 309 16.73 -2.92 10.75
C PRO A 309 15.35 -2.49 10.29
N ALA A 310 14.76 -1.47 10.95
CA ALA A 310 13.45 -0.95 10.59
C ALA A 310 13.51 0.55 10.37
N GLU A 311 12.94 1.03 9.27
CA GLU A 311 12.94 2.45 8.94
C GLU A 311 11.61 2.91 8.31
N ILE A 312 11.33 4.20 8.40
CA ILE A 312 10.20 4.80 7.71
C ILE A 312 10.57 5.01 6.24
N ALA A 313 9.78 4.40 5.34
CA ALA A 313 10.00 4.52 3.90
C ALA A 313 9.81 5.97 3.42
N ASN A 314 10.73 6.44 2.59
CA ASN A 314 10.62 7.73 1.93
C ASN A 314 10.35 7.56 0.43
N PRO A 315 9.09 7.61 -0.01
CA PRO A 315 8.73 7.46 -1.43
C PRO A 315 9.07 8.69 -2.29
N LEU A 316 9.71 9.70 -1.71
CA LEU A 316 10.21 10.90 -2.39
C LEU A 316 11.75 11.01 -2.37
N ARG A 317 12.47 9.91 -2.07
CA ARG A 317 13.93 9.92 -1.93
C ARG A 317 14.64 10.30 -3.22
N THR A 318 14.14 9.85 -4.37
CA THR A 318 14.67 10.14 -5.71
C THR A 318 13.72 10.98 -6.58
N ILE A 319 12.47 11.11 -6.16
CA ILE A 319 11.45 11.87 -6.88
C ILE A 319 11.62 13.36 -6.55
N ALA A 320 11.87 14.17 -7.56
CA ALA A 320 12.02 15.60 -7.38
C ALA A 320 10.70 16.26 -6.94
N PHE A 321 10.77 17.24 -6.06
CA PHE A 321 9.61 18.05 -5.68
C PHE A 321 10.01 19.46 -5.27
N GLU A 322 9.06 20.39 -5.32
CA GLU A 322 9.25 21.74 -4.82
C GLU A 322 8.76 21.82 -3.35
N THR A 323 9.59 22.37 -2.46
CA THR A 323 9.26 22.50 -1.01
C THR A 323 7.96 23.27 -0.76
N LYS A 324 7.58 24.16 -1.67
CA LYS A 324 6.29 24.88 -1.58
C LYS A 324 5.05 23.97 -1.62
N LEU A 325 5.19 22.71 -2.04
CA LEU A 325 4.11 21.73 -2.00
C LEU A 325 3.74 21.34 -0.55
N PHE A 326 4.64 21.59 0.40
CA PHE A 326 4.48 21.25 1.81
C PHE A 326 4.49 22.52 2.70
N PRO A 327 3.54 23.46 2.49
CA PRO A 327 3.62 24.79 3.13
C PRO A 327 3.55 24.74 4.66
N ASP A 328 2.77 23.79 5.20
CA ASP A 328 2.51 23.65 6.64
C ASP A 328 2.98 22.30 7.17
N GLY A 329 3.69 21.52 6.36
CA GLY A 329 4.04 20.14 6.68
C GLY A 329 5.51 19.83 6.46
N ASP A 330 5.99 18.93 7.29
CA ASP A 330 7.26 18.28 7.10
C ASP A 330 7.11 17.22 5.99
N PRO A 331 7.86 17.30 4.87
CA PRO A 331 7.83 16.27 3.83
C PRO A 331 8.08 14.87 4.39
N GLU A 332 8.94 14.70 5.39
CA GLU A 332 9.28 13.42 6.01
C GLU A 332 8.08 12.80 6.72
N ARG A 333 7.16 13.60 7.24
CA ARG A 333 5.93 13.12 7.87
C ARG A 333 4.79 12.85 6.89
N ILE A 334 4.77 13.55 5.76
CA ILE A 334 3.70 13.41 4.76
C ILE A 334 4.01 12.32 3.75
N ALA A 335 5.28 12.20 3.34
CA ALA A 335 5.68 11.26 2.30
C ALA A 335 5.28 9.80 2.59
N PRO A 336 5.46 9.24 3.79
CA PRO A 336 5.04 7.86 4.09
C PRO A 336 3.55 7.61 3.90
N LEU A 337 2.70 8.63 4.08
CA LEU A 337 1.27 8.54 3.86
C LEU A 337 0.90 8.42 2.38
N LEU A 338 1.75 8.94 1.49
CA LEU A 338 1.54 9.02 0.06
C LEU A 338 2.11 7.82 -0.71
N THR A 339 2.74 6.85 -0.05
CA THR A 339 3.51 5.78 -0.70
C THR A 339 2.69 5.02 -1.74
N VAL A 340 1.46 4.60 -1.41
CA VAL A 340 0.57 3.92 -2.37
C VAL A 340 0.19 4.86 -3.52
N ALA A 341 -0.25 6.09 -3.23
CA ALA A 341 -0.65 7.04 -4.27
C ALA A 341 0.52 7.39 -5.22
N ILE A 342 1.75 7.50 -4.69
CA ILE A 342 2.96 7.70 -5.50
C ILE A 342 3.23 6.47 -6.37
N GLY A 343 3.20 5.27 -5.79
CA GLY A 343 3.41 4.03 -6.53
C GLY A 343 2.40 3.82 -7.66
N LEU A 344 1.14 4.19 -7.46
CA LEU A 344 0.11 4.22 -8.50
C LEU A 344 0.45 5.22 -9.60
N ALA A 345 0.91 6.43 -9.22
CA ALA A 345 1.27 7.48 -10.16
C ALA A 345 2.54 7.17 -10.99
N LEU A 346 3.37 6.23 -10.53
CA LEU A 346 4.54 5.74 -11.27
C LEU A 346 4.20 4.79 -12.42
N ARG A 347 2.95 4.28 -12.47
CA ARG A 347 2.49 3.43 -13.58
C ARG A 347 2.52 4.21 -14.90
N LYS A 348 3.08 3.59 -15.93
CA LYS A 348 3.11 4.16 -17.27
C LYS A 348 1.76 3.90 -17.95
N VAL A 349 1.00 4.95 -18.15
CA VAL A 349 -0.21 4.91 -18.96
C VAL A 349 0.18 5.12 -20.40
N GLY A 350 -0.21 4.20 -21.28
CA GLY A 350 0.14 4.13 -22.70
C GLY A 350 -0.30 5.35 -23.55
#